data_141623908b62391ae2a324f32b95944b
#
_entry.id   141623908b62391ae2a324f32b95944b
#
_cell.length_a   1.000
_cell.length_b   1.000
_cell.length_c   1.000
_cell.angle_alpha   90.00
_cell.angle_beta   90.00
_cell.angle_gamma   90.00
#
_symmetry.space_group_name_H-M   'P 1'
#
loop_
_entity.id
_entity.type
_entity.pdbx_description
1 polymer ?
#
loop_
_entity_poly.entity_id
_entity_poly.type
_entity_poly.pdbx_seq_one_letter_code
_entity_poly.pdbx_strand_id
1 'polypeptide(L)'
;MNVVPDIQTLEFTADGGLGARARIGLIVLQSDQTLEHEFSALLRHDDVALYHARIPNEMEVTCGTLRKMEADLPAAAELLPPAFEFGAIGYCCTSGATMIGEARVGSMLNKVHPKAKITNPLTACKAALQALKVKKIALITPTPRGYH
;
A
#
# COMPACT_ATOMS: atom_id res chain seq x y z
N MET A 1 -8.16 51.18 13.82
CA MET A 1 -7.13 50.68 14.73
C MET A 1 -6.52 49.42 14.13
N ASN A 2 -5.27 49.46 13.69
CA ASN A 2 -4.55 48.27 13.31
C ASN A 2 -4.05 47.58 14.57
N VAL A 3 -4.65 46.48 14.93
CA VAL A 3 -4.15 45.62 16.03
C VAL A 3 -2.98 44.82 15.46
N VAL A 4 -1.77 45.14 15.92
CA VAL A 4 -0.59 44.33 15.63
C VAL A 4 -0.67 43.12 16.56
N PRO A 5 -0.72 41.87 16.01
CA PRO A 5 -0.74 40.70 16.87
C PRO A 5 0.56 40.56 17.65
N ASP A 6 0.47 40.25 18.93
CA ASP A 6 1.61 39.87 19.77
C ASP A 6 1.98 38.41 19.44
N ILE A 7 3.08 38.25 18.68
CA ILE A 7 3.55 36.93 18.25
C ILE A 7 4.63 36.45 19.23
N GLN A 8 4.35 35.35 19.92
CA GLN A 8 5.32 34.71 20.83
C GLN A 8 5.82 33.41 20.22
N THR A 9 7.13 33.20 20.30
CA THR A 9 7.73 31.91 19.96
C THR A 9 7.75 31.03 21.20
N LEU A 10 7.10 29.88 21.13
CA LEU A 10 7.10 28.90 22.22
C LEU A 10 8.11 27.77 21.91
N GLU A 11 8.88 27.37 22.92
CA GLU A 11 9.70 26.19 22.84
C GLU A 11 8.81 24.94 22.94
N PHE A 12 9.09 23.94 22.11
CA PHE A 12 8.40 22.67 22.15
C PHE A 12 9.39 21.53 21.90
N THR A 13 9.05 20.35 22.37
CA THR A 13 9.78 19.10 22.09
C THR A 13 8.87 18.21 21.24
N ALA A 14 9.37 17.81 20.06
CA ALA A 14 8.67 16.85 19.22
C ALA A 14 8.93 15.41 19.70
N ASP A 15 7.89 14.60 19.74
CA ASP A 15 8.01 13.16 19.95
C ASP A 15 8.33 12.41 18.64
N GLY A 16 8.43 11.08 18.69
CA GLY A 16 8.68 10.24 17.52
C GLY A 16 7.50 10.12 16.54
N GLY A 17 6.38 10.78 16.82
CA GLY A 17 5.14 10.70 16.03
C GLY A 17 4.46 9.33 16.10
N LEU A 18 3.44 9.16 15.25
CA LEU A 18 2.68 7.91 15.19
C LEU A 18 3.52 6.75 14.61
N GLY A 19 3.18 5.52 15.01
CA GLY A 19 3.77 4.32 14.46
C GLY A 19 5.18 4.03 14.97
N ALA A 20 5.41 4.20 16.26
CA ALA A 20 6.71 3.92 16.88
C ALA A 20 7.19 2.47 16.64
N ARG A 21 6.26 1.51 16.58
CA ARG A 21 6.54 0.10 16.31
C ARG A 21 6.62 -0.20 14.83
N ALA A 22 5.66 0.32 14.03
CA ALA A 22 5.63 0.10 12.60
C ALA A 22 4.84 1.19 11.87
N ARG A 23 5.35 1.58 10.70
CA ARG A 23 4.66 2.41 9.72
C ARG A 23 4.43 1.58 8.48
N ILE A 24 3.18 1.42 8.08
CA ILE A 24 2.75 0.60 6.95
C ILE A 24 2.08 1.49 5.92
N GLY A 25 2.58 1.45 4.70
CA GLY A 25 1.97 2.12 3.55
C GLY A 25 1.11 1.14 2.75
N LEU A 26 -0.04 1.59 2.28
CA LEU A 26 -0.92 0.82 1.39
C LEU A 26 -1.21 1.65 0.14
N ILE A 27 -0.95 1.07 -1.03
CA ILE A 27 -1.36 1.62 -2.32
C ILE A 27 -2.65 0.92 -2.72
N VAL A 28 -3.75 1.64 -2.55
CA VAL A 28 -5.13 1.16 -2.65
C VAL A 28 -5.71 1.57 -3.99
N LEU A 29 -6.55 0.76 -4.61
CA LEU A 29 -7.24 1.14 -5.84
C LEU A 29 -8.15 2.35 -5.59
N GLN A 30 -8.24 3.26 -6.55
CA GLN A 30 -9.13 4.42 -6.47
C GLN A 30 -10.59 4.01 -6.21
N SER A 31 -11.02 2.90 -6.77
CA SER A 31 -12.38 2.37 -6.64
C SER A 31 -12.62 1.51 -5.39
N ASP A 32 -11.60 1.17 -4.62
CA ASP A 32 -11.75 0.34 -3.42
C ASP A 32 -12.50 1.09 -2.32
N GLN A 33 -13.43 0.41 -1.66
CA GLN A 33 -14.32 0.99 -0.64
C GLN A 33 -14.15 0.34 0.73
N THR A 34 -13.42 -0.76 0.85
CA THR A 34 -13.43 -1.58 2.07
C THR A 34 -12.05 -1.77 2.71
N LEU A 35 -11.00 -1.80 1.91
CA LEU A 35 -9.66 -2.19 2.32
C LEU A 35 -9.12 -1.34 3.48
N GLU A 36 -9.26 -0.03 3.42
CA GLU A 36 -8.79 0.87 4.47
C GLU A 36 -9.49 0.60 5.81
N HIS A 37 -10.81 0.36 5.76
CA HIS A 37 -11.60 0.00 6.94
C HIS A 37 -11.17 -1.35 7.52
N GLU A 38 -11.01 -2.35 6.66
CA GLU A 38 -10.61 -3.71 7.05
C GLU A 38 -9.21 -3.73 7.67
N PHE A 39 -8.23 -3.08 7.04
CA PHE A 39 -6.88 -2.97 7.60
C PHE A 39 -6.85 -2.23 8.93
N SER A 40 -7.61 -1.15 9.08
CA SER A 40 -7.72 -0.43 10.34
C SER A 40 -8.33 -1.30 11.45
N ALA A 41 -9.24 -2.20 11.10
CA ALA A 41 -9.82 -3.14 12.07
C ALA A 41 -8.85 -4.25 12.48
N LEU A 42 -8.03 -4.74 11.53
CA LEU A 42 -7.06 -5.81 11.76
C LEU A 42 -5.80 -5.34 12.51
N LEU A 43 -5.38 -4.10 12.29
CA LEU A 43 -4.14 -3.54 12.83
C LEU A 43 -4.40 -2.51 13.93
N ARG A 44 -5.33 -2.80 14.84
CA ARG A 44 -5.66 -1.96 16.01
C ARG A 44 -4.57 -2.07 17.07
N HIS A 45 -3.47 -1.35 16.84
CA HIS A 45 -2.39 -1.18 17.81
C HIS A 45 -2.01 0.29 17.86
N ASP A 46 -1.94 0.88 19.04
CA ASP A 46 -1.67 2.31 19.23
C ASP A 46 -0.29 2.73 18.70
N ASP A 47 0.63 1.78 18.56
CA ASP A 47 2.00 1.96 18.10
C ASP A 47 2.22 1.58 16.61
N VAL A 48 1.15 1.26 15.85
CA VAL A 48 1.18 0.97 14.41
C VAL A 48 0.42 2.06 13.66
N ALA A 49 1.08 2.70 12.71
CA ALA A 49 0.44 3.70 11.85
C ALA A 49 0.24 3.15 10.43
N LEU A 50 -0.98 3.33 9.91
CA LEU A 50 -1.36 3.03 8.53
C LEU A 50 -1.44 4.32 7.73
N TYR A 51 -0.83 4.29 6.55
CA TYR A 51 -0.87 5.38 5.57
C TYR A 51 -1.38 4.84 4.24
N HIS A 52 -2.24 5.59 3.59
CA HIS A 52 -2.87 5.17 2.34
C HIS A 52 -2.56 6.17 1.23
N ALA A 53 -2.21 5.64 0.06
CA ALA A 53 -2.19 6.37 -1.20
C ALA A 53 -3.09 5.64 -2.18
N ARG A 54 -3.79 6.37 -3.06
CA ARG A 54 -4.68 5.76 -4.05
C ARG A 54 -4.05 5.79 -5.43
N ILE A 55 -4.17 4.67 -6.14
CA ILE A 55 -3.74 4.53 -7.52
C ILE A 55 -4.97 4.52 -8.44
N PRO A 56 -4.98 5.30 -9.52
CA PRO A 56 -6.06 5.25 -10.52
C PRO A 56 -6.24 3.84 -11.08
N ASN A 57 -7.49 3.45 -11.29
CA ASN A 57 -7.81 2.19 -11.95
C ASN A 57 -9.05 2.35 -12.84
N GLU A 58 -9.06 1.59 -13.92
CA GLU A 58 -10.22 1.54 -14.82
C GLU A 58 -11.28 0.57 -14.27
N MET A 59 -12.53 0.79 -14.65
CA MET A 59 -13.65 -0.10 -14.27
C MET A 59 -13.54 -1.46 -14.97
N GLU A 60 -13.00 -1.47 -16.18
CA GLU A 60 -12.79 -2.68 -16.96
C GLU A 60 -11.42 -3.30 -16.66
N VAL A 61 -11.41 -4.57 -16.32
CA VAL A 61 -10.18 -5.32 -16.02
C VAL A 61 -9.69 -6.00 -17.29
N THR A 62 -8.67 -5.44 -17.92
CA THR A 62 -8.00 -5.98 -19.12
C THR A 62 -6.48 -5.98 -18.91
N CYS A 63 -5.76 -6.75 -19.74
CA CYS A 63 -4.30 -6.69 -19.73
C CYS A 63 -3.76 -5.27 -19.98
N GLY A 64 -4.44 -4.48 -20.80
CA GLY A 64 -4.06 -3.10 -21.12
C GLY A 64 -4.26 -2.18 -19.93
N THR A 65 -5.42 -2.23 -19.27
CA THR A 65 -5.72 -1.39 -18.11
C THR A 65 -4.84 -1.74 -16.92
N LEU A 66 -4.53 -3.03 -16.70
CA LEU A 66 -3.63 -3.46 -15.63
C LEU A 66 -2.17 -3.03 -15.88
N ARG A 67 -1.71 -3.02 -17.14
CA ARG A 67 -0.38 -2.50 -17.49
C ARG A 67 -0.28 -0.99 -17.34
N LYS A 68 -1.36 -0.24 -17.57
CA LYS A 68 -1.40 1.19 -17.34
C LYS A 68 -1.12 1.52 -15.86
N MET A 69 -1.69 0.75 -14.95
CA MET A 69 -1.43 0.92 -13.52
C MET A 69 0.05 0.74 -13.14
N GLU A 70 0.81 -0.03 -13.93
CA GLU A 70 2.25 -0.17 -13.72
C GLU A 70 2.97 1.18 -13.81
N ALA A 71 2.63 2.00 -14.79
CA ALA A 71 3.25 3.33 -14.98
C ALA A 71 2.90 4.29 -13.82
N ASP A 72 1.74 4.12 -13.19
CA ASP A 72 1.23 4.99 -12.13
C ASP A 72 1.76 4.59 -10.73
N LEU A 73 2.35 3.39 -10.58
CA LEU A 73 2.83 2.89 -9.28
C LEU A 73 3.84 3.81 -8.59
N PRO A 74 4.89 4.32 -9.25
CA PRO A 74 5.84 5.22 -8.60
C PRO A 74 5.18 6.51 -8.11
N ALA A 75 4.33 7.13 -8.93
CA ALA A 75 3.62 8.35 -8.56
C ALA A 75 2.68 8.13 -7.37
N ALA A 76 1.99 7.00 -7.33
CA ALA A 76 1.16 6.64 -6.18
C ALA A 76 2.00 6.43 -4.90
N ALA A 77 3.19 5.84 -5.03
CA ALA A 77 4.10 5.66 -3.89
C ALA A 77 4.66 6.99 -3.37
N GLU A 78 4.91 7.97 -4.23
CA GLU A 78 5.36 9.31 -3.85
C GLU A 78 4.32 10.09 -3.03
N LEU A 79 3.04 9.71 -3.08
CA LEU A 79 1.98 10.30 -2.26
C LEU A 79 2.02 9.81 -0.80
N LEU A 80 2.75 8.74 -0.50
CA LEU A 80 3.00 8.34 0.88
C LEU A 80 3.96 9.34 1.55
N PRO A 81 3.78 9.68 2.84
CA PRO A 81 4.60 10.68 3.51
C PRO A 81 6.11 10.40 3.42
N PRO A 82 6.93 11.33 2.89
CA PRO A 82 8.37 11.13 2.76
C PRO A 82 9.16 11.38 4.05
N ALA A 83 8.51 11.91 5.10
CA ALA A 83 9.18 12.34 6.33
C ALA A 83 9.76 11.20 7.17
N PHE A 84 9.40 9.94 6.88
CA PHE A 84 9.84 8.78 7.64
C PHE A 84 9.89 7.52 6.76
N GLU A 85 10.56 6.49 7.27
CA GLU A 85 10.69 5.21 6.59
C GLU A 85 9.48 4.30 6.89
N PHE A 86 9.02 3.59 5.88
CA PHE A 86 8.03 2.55 6.02
C PHE A 86 8.70 1.21 6.30
N GLY A 87 8.19 0.46 7.27
CA GLY A 87 8.59 -0.92 7.51
C GLY A 87 8.10 -1.87 6.41
N ALA A 88 6.89 -1.60 5.90
CA ALA A 88 6.31 -2.32 4.76
C ALA A 88 5.42 -1.42 3.91
N ILE A 89 5.33 -1.73 2.60
CA ILE A 89 4.36 -1.14 1.68
C ILE A 89 3.65 -2.26 0.93
N GLY A 90 2.31 -2.23 0.95
CA GLY A 90 1.44 -3.14 0.24
C GLY A 90 0.88 -2.51 -1.03
N TYR A 91 1.03 -3.17 -2.18
CA TYR A 91 0.26 -2.87 -3.39
C TYR A 91 -1.01 -3.71 -3.40
N CYS A 92 -2.16 -3.09 -3.23
CA CYS A 92 -3.40 -3.76 -2.89
C CYS A 92 -4.26 -4.14 -4.12
N CYS A 93 -3.64 -4.71 -5.15
CA CYS A 93 -4.33 -5.20 -6.34
C CYS A 93 -3.84 -6.59 -6.73
N THR A 94 -4.70 -7.62 -6.63
CA THR A 94 -4.36 -9.00 -6.97
C THR A 94 -4.10 -9.17 -8.47
N SER A 95 -5.02 -8.69 -9.32
CA SER A 95 -4.91 -8.78 -10.77
C SER A 95 -3.73 -7.97 -11.29
N GLY A 96 -3.54 -6.75 -10.78
CA GLY A 96 -2.40 -5.91 -11.11
C GLY A 96 -1.06 -6.56 -10.73
N ALA A 97 -0.94 -7.11 -9.52
CA ALA A 97 0.26 -7.80 -9.09
C ALA A 97 0.56 -9.05 -9.95
N THR A 98 -0.48 -9.76 -10.39
CA THR A 98 -0.34 -10.93 -11.26
C THR A 98 0.15 -10.55 -12.66
N MET A 99 -0.41 -9.49 -13.26
CA MET A 99 -0.08 -9.05 -14.62
C MET A 99 1.25 -8.32 -14.72
N ILE A 100 1.55 -7.44 -13.76
CA ILE A 100 2.80 -6.68 -13.71
C ILE A 100 3.95 -7.60 -13.26
N GLY A 101 3.65 -8.51 -12.35
CA GLY A 101 4.62 -9.40 -11.71
C GLY A 101 5.16 -8.83 -10.40
N GLU A 102 5.25 -9.70 -9.39
CA GLU A 102 5.63 -9.36 -8.01
C GLU A 102 7.00 -8.64 -7.93
N ALA A 103 8.00 -9.16 -8.64
CA ALA A 103 9.35 -8.60 -8.65
C ALA A 103 9.38 -7.18 -9.25
N ARG A 104 8.57 -6.94 -10.29
CA ARG A 104 8.51 -5.64 -10.95
C ARG A 104 7.78 -4.62 -10.08
N VAL A 105 6.65 -4.99 -9.48
CA VAL A 105 5.99 -4.16 -8.46
C VAL A 105 6.97 -3.79 -7.35
N GLY A 106 7.69 -4.77 -6.79
CA GLY A 106 8.69 -4.54 -5.77
C GLY A 106 9.78 -3.57 -6.19
N SER A 107 10.35 -3.75 -7.40
CA SER A 107 11.39 -2.88 -7.95
C SER A 107 10.91 -1.44 -8.12
N MET A 108 9.66 -1.23 -8.57
CA MET A 108 9.13 0.10 -8.81
C MET A 108 8.87 0.85 -7.49
N LEU A 109 8.29 0.19 -6.51
CA LEU A 109 8.03 0.79 -5.21
C LEU A 109 9.32 1.05 -4.41
N ASN A 110 10.32 0.17 -4.53
CA ASN A 110 11.61 0.35 -3.88
C ASN A 110 12.47 1.47 -4.49
N LYS A 111 12.14 1.96 -5.69
CA LYS A 111 12.77 3.19 -6.23
C LYS A 111 12.37 4.42 -5.41
N VAL A 112 11.16 4.45 -4.88
CA VAL A 112 10.63 5.54 -4.08
C VAL A 112 10.92 5.31 -2.58
N HIS A 113 10.72 4.09 -2.11
CA HIS A 113 10.90 3.70 -0.70
C HIS A 113 11.91 2.54 -0.59
N PRO A 114 13.22 2.79 -0.72
CA PRO A 114 14.24 1.74 -0.87
C PRO A 114 14.39 0.81 0.33
N LYS A 115 13.96 1.23 1.52
CA LYS A 115 14.07 0.43 2.74
C LYS A 115 12.79 -0.32 3.10
N ALA A 116 11.67 -0.03 2.42
CA ALA A 116 10.41 -0.69 2.70
C ALA A 116 10.40 -2.14 2.19
N LYS A 117 9.84 -3.05 2.99
CA LYS A 117 9.50 -4.39 2.53
C LYS A 117 8.24 -4.31 1.67
N ILE A 118 8.34 -4.71 0.41
CA ILE A 118 7.20 -4.65 -0.51
C ILE A 118 6.43 -5.97 -0.49
N THR A 119 5.12 -5.86 -0.42
CA THR A 119 4.20 -7.00 -0.51
C THR A 119 3.00 -6.68 -1.40
N ASN A 120 2.26 -7.71 -1.77
CA ASN A 120 1.00 -7.63 -2.50
C ASN A 120 0.18 -8.90 -2.21
N PRO A 121 -1.10 -8.99 -2.60
CA PRO A 121 -1.94 -10.16 -2.29
C PRO A 121 -1.37 -11.48 -2.79
N LEU A 122 -0.71 -11.50 -3.96
CA LEU A 122 -0.12 -12.72 -4.51
C LEU A 122 1.08 -13.19 -3.69
N THR A 123 2.00 -12.28 -3.36
CA THR A 123 3.17 -12.56 -2.49
C THR A 123 2.71 -13.04 -1.10
N ALA A 124 1.72 -12.37 -0.52
CA ALA A 124 1.18 -12.71 0.79
C ALA A 124 0.49 -14.09 0.77
N CYS A 125 -0.30 -14.39 -0.25
CA CYS A 125 -0.94 -15.68 -0.43
C CYS A 125 0.09 -16.82 -0.55
N LYS A 126 1.12 -16.65 -1.37
CA LYS A 126 2.20 -17.64 -1.49
C LYS A 126 2.91 -17.88 -0.16
N ALA A 127 3.24 -16.82 0.57
CA ALA A 127 3.86 -16.93 1.88
C ALA A 127 2.97 -17.68 2.89
N ALA A 128 1.67 -17.37 2.91
CA ALA A 128 0.70 -18.04 3.77
C ALA A 128 0.59 -19.55 3.45
N LEU A 129 0.47 -19.92 2.17
CA LEU A 129 0.40 -21.31 1.74
C LEU A 129 1.66 -22.10 2.11
N GLN A 130 2.84 -21.46 2.00
CA GLN A 130 4.12 -22.06 2.41
C GLN A 130 4.17 -22.27 3.93
N ALA A 131 3.79 -21.26 4.72
CA ALA A 131 3.77 -21.34 6.17
C ALA A 131 2.82 -22.44 6.68
N LEU A 132 1.67 -22.60 6.03
CA LEU A 132 0.68 -23.65 6.31
C LEU A 132 1.08 -25.02 5.77
N LYS A 133 2.18 -25.13 4.99
CA LYS A 133 2.64 -26.35 4.32
C LYS A 133 1.56 -27.02 3.46
N VAL A 134 0.72 -26.22 2.81
CA VAL A 134 -0.39 -26.69 2.00
C VAL A 134 0.13 -27.32 0.72
N LYS A 135 -0.36 -28.53 0.38
CA LYS A 135 0.03 -29.25 -0.83
C LYS A 135 -1.05 -29.26 -1.91
N LYS A 136 -2.30 -29.02 -1.54
CA LYS A 136 -3.45 -28.96 -2.46
C LYS A 136 -4.35 -27.81 -2.06
N ILE A 137 -4.80 -27.03 -3.03
CA ILE A 137 -5.73 -25.91 -2.86
C ILE A 137 -6.87 -26.05 -3.85
N ALA A 138 -8.03 -25.50 -3.49
CA ALA A 138 -9.08 -25.17 -4.43
C ALA A 138 -8.99 -23.66 -4.70
N LEU A 139 -8.93 -23.27 -5.97
CA LEU A 139 -8.91 -21.87 -6.37
C LEU A 139 -10.28 -21.47 -6.92
N ILE A 140 -10.89 -20.48 -6.28
CA ILE A 140 -12.15 -19.89 -6.73
C ILE A 140 -11.84 -18.41 -7.04
N THR A 141 -12.13 -17.99 -8.26
CA THR A 141 -11.95 -16.60 -8.69
C THR A 141 -13.23 -16.08 -9.34
N PRO A 142 -13.57 -14.78 -9.18
CA PRO A 142 -14.69 -14.17 -9.87
C PRO A 142 -14.36 -13.81 -11.33
N THR A 143 -13.10 -13.95 -11.75
CA THR A 143 -12.64 -13.59 -13.09
C THR A 143 -13.04 -14.64 -14.12
N PRO A 144 -13.54 -14.24 -15.31
CA PRO A 144 -13.83 -15.16 -16.40
C PRO A 144 -12.60 -15.96 -16.84
N ARG A 145 -12.82 -17.16 -17.37
CA ARG A 145 -11.74 -17.96 -17.98
C ARG A 145 -11.06 -17.14 -19.09
N GLY A 146 -9.76 -16.94 -19.01
CA GLY A 146 -8.98 -16.21 -20.03
C GLY A 146 -8.02 -15.16 -19.47
N TYR A 147 -8.01 -14.93 -18.16
CA TYR A 147 -7.04 -14.05 -17.47
C TYR A 147 -5.88 -14.82 -16.81
N HIS A 148 -5.59 -16.01 -17.34
CA HIS A 148 -4.50 -16.87 -16.82
C HIS A 148 -3.32 -16.86 -17.76
#